data_aecf1defdb5f979913b36d5bd773f694
#
_entry.id   aecf1defdb5f979913b36d5bd773f694
#
_cell.length_a   1.000
_cell.length_b   1.000
_cell.length_c   1.000
_cell.angle_alpha   90.00
_cell.angle_beta   90.00
_cell.angle_gamma   90.00
#
_symmetry.space_group_name_H-M   'P 1'
#
loop_
_entity.id
_entity.type
_entity.pdbx_description
1 polymer ?
#
loop_
_entity_poly.entity_id
_entity_poly.type
_entity_poly.pdbx_seq_one_letter_code
_entity_poly.pdbx_strand_id
1 'polypeptide(L)'
;MREKLFNLLKEKAYRKGKFILTSGKESDFYIDCRPVTLHPEGAYLVGKLLFERLRSSPGKIQGVGGMTLGADPIATAVSLISYMEGNPIHAFLIRKEAKKHGRGLWIEGIQNLPEGTEVAIVEDVVTTGGSTIKAIERAKEEGLKVARVLAIVDRDEGGRENLKNFGYELESLFNRHDFLKS
;
A
#
# COMPACT_ATOMS: atom_id res chain seq x y z
N MET A 1 -19.19 -1.43 -1.90
CA MET A 1 -17.86 -2.00 -1.55
C MET A 1 -17.11 -1.14 -0.54
N ARG A 2 -16.91 0.15 -0.78
CA ARG A 2 -16.14 1.03 0.15
C ARG A 2 -16.72 1.02 1.57
N GLU A 3 -18.04 1.11 1.72
CA GLU A 3 -18.72 1.05 3.03
C GLU A 3 -18.51 -0.29 3.75
N LYS A 4 -18.60 -1.42 3.02
CA LYS A 4 -18.32 -2.74 3.59
C LYS A 4 -16.89 -2.85 4.12
N LEU A 5 -15.91 -2.37 3.33
CA LEU A 5 -14.52 -2.35 3.76
C LEU A 5 -14.33 -1.46 4.99
N PHE A 6 -14.98 -0.30 5.02
CA PHE A 6 -14.91 0.61 6.17
C PHE A 6 -15.43 -0.05 7.46
N ASN A 7 -16.58 -0.71 7.39
CA ASN A 7 -17.15 -1.41 8.54
C ASN A 7 -16.22 -2.54 9.03
N LEU A 8 -15.63 -3.29 8.11
CA LEU A 8 -14.68 -4.34 8.44
C LEU A 8 -13.39 -3.79 9.09
N LEU A 9 -12.90 -2.64 8.60
CA LEU A 9 -11.76 -1.94 9.20
C LEU A 9 -12.09 -1.44 10.62
N LYS A 10 -13.29 -0.88 10.84
CA LYS A 10 -13.74 -0.46 12.16
C LYS A 10 -13.81 -1.61 13.15
N GLU A 11 -14.35 -2.74 12.72
CA GLU A 11 -14.52 -3.91 13.58
C GLU A 11 -13.18 -4.57 13.92
N LYS A 12 -12.31 -4.79 12.93
CA LYS A 12 -11.13 -5.66 13.06
C LYS A 12 -9.79 -4.94 13.18
N ALA A 13 -9.69 -3.73 12.66
CA ALA A 13 -8.43 -3.01 12.51
C ALA A 13 -8.30 -1.79 13.42
N TYR A 14 -9.41 -1.11 13.72
CA TYR A 14 -9.42 0.14 14.47
C TYR A 14 -9.62 -0.10 15.97
N ARG A 15 -8.83 0.61 16.80
CA ARG A 15 -8.98 0.63 18.26
C ARG A 15 -8.85 2.07 18.76
N LYS A 16 -9.86 2.53 19.46
CA LYS A 16 -9.83 3.83 20.16
C LYS A 16 -9.12 3.68 21.51
N GLY A 17 -8.22 4.59 21.85
CA GLY A 17 -7.49 4.58 23.11
C GLY A 17 -6.22 5.42 23.02
N LYS A 18 -5.48 5.53 24.12
CA LYS A 18 -4.17 6.18 24.13
C LYS A 18 -3.10 5.16 23.75
N PHE A 19 -2.37 5.44 22.69
CA PHE A 19 -1.30 4.60 22.17
C PHE A 19 -0.02 5.43 21.99
N ILE A 20 1.12 4.81 22.24
CA ILE A 20 2.42 5.38 21.87
C ILE A 20 2.83 4.73 20.54
N LEU A 21 2.98 5.53 19.51
CA LEU A 21 3.39 5.07 18.20
C LEU A 21 4.88 4.73 18.16
N THR A 22 5.32 4.03 17.11
CA THR A 22 6.75 3.71 16.88
C THR A 22 7.61 4.98 16.77
N SER A 23 7.01 6.11 16.40
CA SER A 23 7.64 7.44 16.38
C SER A 23 7.78 8.10 17.77
N GLY A 24 7.28 7.47 18.83
CA GLY A 24 7.22 8.03 20.19
C GLY A 24 6.09 9.04 20.41
N LYS A 25 5.28 9.35 19.39
CA LYS A 25 4.13 10.28 19.53
C LYS A 25 2.93 9.58 20.15
N GLU A 26 2.20 10.30 21.00
CA GLU A 26 0.89 9.85 21.49
C GLU A 26 -0.16 9.92 20.38
N SER A 27 -1.05 8.93 20.35
CA SER A 27 -2.19 8.89 19.46
C SER A 27 -3.45 8.46 20.22
N ASP A 28 -4.59 9.00 19.84
CA ASP A 28 -5.91 8.70 20.40
C ASP A 28 -6.56 7.45 19.76
N PHE A 29 -5.88 6.84 18.77
CA PHE A 29 -6.30 5.60 18.13
C PHE A 29 -5.11 4.81 17.58
N TYR A 30 -5.33 3.52 17.42
CA TYR A 30 -4.44 2.60 16.74
C TYR A 30 -5.17 1.96 15.57
N ILE A 31 -4.48 1.73 14.45
CA ILE A 31 -5.00 0.99 13.32
C ILE A 31 -3.95 0.02 12.78
N ASP A 32 -4.35 -1.24 12.63
CA ASP A 32 -3.58 -2.32 11.99
C ASP A 32 -4.47 -2.97 10.94
N CYS A 33 -4.17 -2.75 9.67
CA CYS A 33 -4.99 -3.26 8.57
C CYS A 33 -4.80 -4.76 8.31
N ARG A 34 -3.77 -5.41 8.86
CA ARG A 34 -3.48 -6.84 8.59
C ARG A 34 -4.62 -7.79 8.94
N PRO A 35 -5.37 -7.63 10.07
CA PRO A 35 -6.54 -8.45 10.32
C PRO A 35 -7.62 -8.36 9.23
N VAL A 36 -7.61 -7.28 8.44
CA VAL A 36 -8.53 -7.07 7.31
C VAL A 36 -7.90 -7.51 5.99
N THR A 37 -6.66 -7.12 5.72
CA THR A 37 -5.99 -7.50 4.46
C THR A 37 -5.71 -8.99 4.34
N LEU A 38 -5.65 -9.71 5.47
CA LEU A 38 -5.53 -11.18 5.55
C LEU A 38 -6.89 -11.89 5.74
N HIS A 39 -7.99 -11.13 5.84
CA HIS A 39 -9.35 -11.69 5.87
C HIS A 39 -9.86 -11.90 4.44
N PRO A 40 -10.52 -13.02 4.11
CA PRO A 40 -10.94 -13.30 2.73
C PRO A 40 -11.77 -12.18 2.08
N GLU A 41 -12.80 -11.69 2.77
CA GLU A 41 -13.62 -10.58 2.29
C GLU A 41 -12.84 -9.26 2.25
N GLY A 42 -11.98 -9.01 3.27
CA GLY A 42 -11.16 -7.80 3.33
C GLY A 42 -10.14 -7.74 2.19
N ALA A 43 -9.43 -8.85 1.93
CA ALA A 43 -8.49 -8.97 0.82
C ALA A 43 -9.18 -8.70 -0.53
N TYR A 44 -10.35 -9.32 -0.74
CA TYR A 44 -11.16 -9.08 -1.94
C TYR A 44 -11.56 -7.61 -2.11
N LEU A 45 -12.10 -6.99 -1.06
CA LEU A 45 -12.57 -5.60 -1.08
C LEU A 45 -11.41 -4.62 -1.32
N VAL A 46 -10.28 -4.82 -0.65
CA VAL A 46 -9.07 -4.00 -0.84
C VAL A 46 -8.53 -4.16 -2.25
N GLY A 47 -8.35 -5.40 -2.70
CA GLY A 47 -7.87 -5.70 -4.06
C GLY A 47 -8.74 -5.06 -5.14
N LYS A 48 -10.07 -5.18 -5.02
CA LYS A 48 -11.02 -4.64 -5.99
C LYS A 48 -11.00 -3.11 -6.03
N LEU A 49 -11.05 -2.45 -4.86
CA LEU A 49 -11.08 -0.99 -4.77
C LEU A 49 -9.78 -0.35 -5.26
N LEU A 50 -8.63 -0.94 -4.93
CA LEU A 50 -7.35 -0.43 -5.41
C LEU A 50 -7.14 -0.72 -6.89
N PHE A 51 -7.53 -1.90 -7.38
CA PHE A 51 -7.49 -2.20 -8.81
C PHE A 51 -8.36 -1.22 -9.62
N GLU A 52 -9.56 -0.90 -9.18
CA GLU A 52 -10.43 0.08 -9.85
C GLU A 52 -9.78 1.46 -9.96
N ARG A 53 -9.01 1.89 -8.95
CA ARG A 53 -8.23 3.13 -9.02
C ARG A 53 -7.05 3.02 -10.00
N LEU A 54 -6.35 1.90 -10.01
CA LEU A 54 -5.20 1.70 -10.90
C LEU A 54 -5.61 1.61 -12.37
N ARG A 55 -6.70 0.92 -12.69
CA ARG A 55 -7.17 0.78 -14.08
C ARG A 55 -7.67 2.09 -14.70
N SER A 56 -8.08 3.07 -13.88
CA SER A 56 -8.49 4.40 -14.34
C SER A 56 -7.32 5.38 -14.55
N SER A 57 -6.09 4.92 -14.38
CA SER A 57 -4.89 5.75 -14.57
C SER A 57 -4.69 6.15 -16.04
N PRO A 58 -4.17 7.34 -16.31
CA PRO A 58 -3.85 7.76 -17.68
C PRO A 58 -2.71 6.93 -18.31
N GLY A 59 -1.84 6.28 -17.51
CA GLY A 59 -0.81 5.34 -17.92
C GLY A 59 -1.19 3.89 -17.62
N LYS A 60 -0.51 2.93 -18.25
CA LYS A 60 -0.72 1.50 -17.99
C LYS A 60 0.13 1.05 -16.81
N ILE A 61 -0.45 0.99 -15.61
CA ILE A 61 0.21 0.37 -14.46
C ILE A 61 0.34 -1.14 -14.71
N GLN A 62 1.57 -1.64 -14.69
CA GLN A 62 1.89 -3.04 -15.00
C GLN A 62 2.41 -3.81 -13.76
N GLY A 63 2.77 -3.09 -12.70
CA GLY A 63 3.19 -3.67 -11.44
C GLY A 63 2.58 -2.96 -10.23
N VAL A 64 2.35 -3.71 -9.17
CA VAL A 64 1.88 -3.20 -7.88
C VAL A 64 2.67 -3.86 -6.76
N GLY A 65 3.17 -3.07 -5.83
CA GLY A 65 3.96 -3.61 -4.72
C GLY A 65 4.26 -2.57 -3.65
N GLY A 66 5.02 -2.95 -2.65
CA GLY A 66 5.40 -2.07 -1.56
C GLY A 66 6.20 -2.79 -0.49
N MET A 67 6.40 -2.12 0.64
CA MET A 67 7.23 -2.65 1.72
C MET A 67 6.54 -3.81 2.45
N THR A 68 7.27 -4.92 2.60
CA THR A 68 6.80 -6.07 3.39
C THR A 68 6.67 -5.67 4.88
N LEU A 69 5.71 -6.18 5.66
CA LEU A 69 4.61 -7.14 5.42
C LEU A 69 3.29 -6.45 5.00
N GLY A 70 3.16 -5.13 5.21
CA GLY A 70 1.90 -4.41 5.02
C GLY A 70 1.40 -4.50 3.58
N ALA A 71 2.29 -4.33 2.61
CA ALA A 71 1.93 -4.35 1.20
C ALA A 71 1.69 -5.75 0.62
N ASP A 72 2.23 -6.81 1.21
CA ASP A 72 2.21 -8.15 0.60
C ASP A 72 0.80 -8.66 0.29
N PRO A 73 -0.15 -8.69 1.25
CA PRO A 73 -1.51 -9.14 0.96
C PRO A 73 -2.25 -8.21 0.00
N ILE A 74 -1.94 -6.91 0.03
CA ILE A 74 -2.56 -5.89 -0.83
C ILE A 74 -2.13 -6.11 -2.29
N ALA A 75 -0.83 -6.19 -2.53
CA ALA A 75 -0.26 -6.38 -3.87
C ALA A 75 -0.75 -7.71 -4.48
N THR A 76 -0.76 -8.78 -3.69
CA THR A 76 -1.27 -10.09 -4.13
C THR A 76 -2.75 -10.03 -4.47
N ALA A 77 -3.58 -9.38 -3.63
CA ALA A 77 -5.01 -9.24 -3.89
C ALA A 77 -5.29 -8.43 -5.16
N VAL A 78 -4.59 -7.29 -5.35
CA VAL A 78 -4.72 -6.47 -6.57
C VAL A 78 -4.32 -7.26 -7.80
N SER A 79 -3.18 -7.98 -7.76
CA SER A 79 -2.70 -8.79 -8.87
C SER A 79 -3.72 -9.86 -9.26
N LEU A 80 -4.26 -10.60 -8.29
CA LEU A 80 -5.27 -11.64 -8.54
C LEU A 80 -6.55 -11.04 -9.16
N ILE A 81 -7.07 -9.95 -8.59
CA ILE A 81 -8.26 -9.26 -9.13
C ILE A 81 -7.99 -8.75 -10.55
N SER A 82 -6.83 -8.17 -10.80
CA SER A 82 -6.47 -7.63 -12.12
C SER A 82 -6.47 -8.70 -13.20
N TYR A 83 -6.00 -9.92 -12.88
CA TYR A 83 -6.05 -11.07 -13.77
C TYR A 83 -7.50 -11.51 -14.07
N MET A 84 -8.34 -11.60 -13.02
CA MET A 84 -9.75 -11.98 -13.17
C MET A 84 -10.55 -10.97 -14.00
N GLU A 85 -10.15 -9.69 -13.98
CA GLU A 85 -10.76 -8.59 -14.73
C GLU A 85 -10.16 -8.43 -16.16
N GLY A 86 -9.26 -9.32 -16.57
CA GLY A 86 -8.64 -9.28 -17.92
C GLY A 86 -7.64 -8.16 -18.15
N ASN A 87 -7.14 -7.51 -17.10
CA ASN A 87 -6.11 -6.47 -17.18
C ASN A 87 -4.99 -6.75 -16.15
N PRO A 88 -4.14 -7.77 -16.40
CA PRO A 88 -3.20 -8.28 -15.43
C PRO A 88 -2.13 -7.25 -15.03
N ILE A 89 -1.94 -7.12 -13.71
CA ILE A 89 -0.91 -6.31 -13.05
C ILE A 89 -0.07 -7.25 -12.19
N HIS A 90 1.26 -7.25 -12.39
CA HIS A 90 2.16 -8.10 -11.62
C HIS A 90 2.32 -7.60 -10.18
N ALA A 91 2.38 -8.52 -9.21
CA ALA A 91 2.77 -8.17 -7.85
C ALA A 91 4.28 -8.21 -7.69
N PHE A 92 4.82 -7.29 -6.88
CA PHE A 92 6.20 -7.35 -6.39
C PHE A 92 6.26 -6.95 -4.92
N LEU A 93 7.27 -7.47 -4.19
CA LEU A 93 7.41 -7.22 -2.75
C LEU A 93 8.78 -6.64 -2.44
N ILE A 94 8.82 -5.56 -1.68
CA ILE A 94 10.05 -4.88 -1.29
C ILE A 94 10.45 -5.32 0.11
N ARG A 95 11.61 -5.90 0.24
CA ARG A 95 12.16 -6.41 1.51
C ARG A 95 12.67 -5.25 2.38
N LYS A 96 12.54 -5.37 3.69
CA LYS A 96 13.13 -4.43 4.65
C LYS A 96 14.67 -4.52 4.69
N GLU A 97 15.18 -5.72 4.37
CA GLU A 97 16.62 -6.02 4.31
C GLU A 97 16.92 -6.81 3.04
N ALA A 98 18.10 -6.58 2.47
CA ALA A 98 18.56 -7.33 1.32
C ALA A 98 18.67 -8.83 1.65
N LYS A 99 18.43 -9.69 0.66
CA LYS A 99 18.64 -11.11 0.79
C LYS A 99 20.13 -11.40 1.05
N LYS A 100 20.44 -12.10 2.13
CA LYS A 100 21.82 -12.38 2.56
C LYS A 100 22.59 -13.31 1.61
N HIS A 101 21.89 -14.04 0.73
CA HIS A 101 22.46 -14.97 -0.22
C HIS A 101 22.12 -14.58 -1.66
N GLY A 102 23.11 -14.63 -2.56
CA GLY A 102 22.97 -14.23 -3.97
C GLY A 102 23.29 -12.75 -4.20
N ARG A 103 22.66 -12.12 -5.20
CA ARG A 103 22.94 -10.73 -5.64
C ARG A 103 22.33 -9.65 -4.74
N GLY A 104 21.99 -9.96 -3.48
CA GLY A 104 21.41 -8.96 -2.58
C GLY A 104 20.07 -8.41 -3.03
N LEU A 105 19.18 -9.27 -3.53
CA LEU A 105 17.87 -8.87 -4.06
C LEU A 105 17.03 -8.14 -2.99
N TRP A 106 16.56 -6.96 -3.36
CA TRP A 106 15.66 -6.14 -2.56
C TRP A 106 14.18 -6.35 -2.93
N ILE A 107 13.91 -6.78 -4.16
CA ILE A 107 12.55 -6.90 -4.68
C ILE A 107 12.30 -8.35 -5.13
N GLU A 108 11.31 -8.99 -4.54
CA GLU A 108 10.78 -10.26 -5.01
C GLU A 108 9.76 -10.00 -6.13
N GLY A 109 9.76 -10.83 -7.17
CA GLY A 109 8.88 -10.67 -8.34
C GLY A 109 9.42 -9.69 -9.40
N ILE A 110 10.59 -9.10 -9.19
CA ILE A 110 11.20 -8.13 -10.14
C ILE A 110 11.43 -8.73 -11.53
N GLN A 111 11.67 -10.03 -11.63
CA GLN A 111 11.89 -10.73 -12.90
C GLN A 111 10.68 -10.68 -13.85
N ASN A 112 9.50 -10.34 -13.34
CA ASN A 112 8.28 -10.17 -14.15
C ASN A 112 8.09 -8.73 -14.65
N LEU A 113 8.98 -7.81 -14.26
CA LEU A 113 8.87 -6.37 -14.49
C LEU A 113 10.13 -5.87 -15.21
N PRO A 114 10.12 -5.74 -16.56
CA PRO A 114 11.21 -5.14 -17.32
C PRO A 114 11.57 -3.74 -16.80
N GLU A 115 12.81 -3.35 -17.01
CA GLU A 115 13.27 -1.98 -16.71
C GLU A 115 12.37 -0.93 -17.39
N GLY A 116 12.06 0.14 -16.68
CA GLY A 116 11.17 1.19 -17.16
C GLY A 116 9.68 0.89 -16.99
N THR A 117 9.31 -0.27 -16.43
CA THR A 117 7.91 -0.63 -16.16
C THR A 117 7.26 0.38 -15.20
N GLU A 118 6.07 0.86 -15.58
CA GLU A 118 5.26 1.72 -14.70
C GLU A 118 4.55 0.93 -13.62
N VAL A 119 4.80 1.30 -12.36
CA VAL A 119 4.30 0.60 -11.18
C VAL A 119 3.59 1.51 -10.20
N ALA A 120 2.75 0.91 -9.37
CA ALA A 120 2.16 1.56 -8.20
C ALA A 120 2.79 1.03 -6.92
N ILE A 121 3.09 1.93 -5.99
CA ILE A 121 3.45 1.58 -4.62
C ILE A 121 2.18 1.56 -3.77
N VAL A 122 2.00 0.50 -2.99
CA VAL A 122 0.87 0.35 -2.08
C VAL A 122 1.35 0.22 -0.63
N GLU A 123 0.56 0.76 0.30
CA GLU A 123 0.80 0.68 1.74
C GLU A 123 -0.51 0.38 2.47
N ASP A 124 -0.46 -0.31 3.58
CA ASP A 124 -1.64 -0.51 4.42
C ASP A 124 -2.01 0.76 5.18
N VAL A 125 -1.06 1.34 5.91
CA VAL A 125 -1.26 2.55 6.71
C VAL A 125 -0.10 3.53 6.53
N VAL A 126 -0.39 4.71 6.04
CA VAL A 126 0.58 5.81 5.96
C VAL A 126 0.46 6.69 7.20
N THR A 127 1.56 6.82 7.94
CA THR A 127 1.75 7.78 9.03
C THR A 127 2.56 8.98 8.54
N THR A 128 3.87 8.93 8.68
CA THR A 128 4.80 9.94 8.15
C THR A 128 5.24 9.69 6.71
N GLY A 129 4.91 8.52 6.13
CA GLY A 129 5.28 8.16 4.76
C GLY A 129 6.70 7.64 4.59
N GLY A 130 7.48 7.49 5.67
CA GLY A 130 8.89 7.09 5.56
C GLY A 130 9.11 5.70 4.97
N SER A 131 8.25 4.70 5.28
CA SER A 131 8.30 3.37 4.65
C SER A 131 7.95 3.43 3.17
N THR A 132 6.95 4.22 2.83
CA THR A 132 6.49 4.42 1.45
C THR A 132 7.56 5.10 0.59
N ILE A 133 8.23 6.12 1.12
CA ILE A 133 9.36 6.79 0.45
C ILE A 133 10.49 5.80 0.18
N LYS A 134 10.88 5.00 1.18
CA LYS A 134 11.88 3.94 1.00
C LYS A 134 11.46 2.92 -0.06
N ALA A 135 10.19 2.57 -0.12
CA ALA A 135 9.68 1.66 -1.15
C ALA A 135 9.79 2.27 -2.55
N ILE A 136 9.51 3.56 -2.70
CA ILE A 136 9.67 4.30 -3.96
C ILE A 136 11.15 4.32 -4.38
N GLU A 137 12.06 4.64 -3.46
CA GLU A 137 13.51 4.64 -3.73
C GLU A 137 13.98 3.28 -4.21
N ARG A 138 13.63 2.19 -3.52
CA ARG A 138 14.00 0.83 -3.91
C ARG A 138 13.46 0.43 -5.28
N ALA A 139 12.19 0.75 -5.56
CA ALA A 139 11.61 0.48 -6.87
C ALA A 139 12.36 1.22 -7.98
N LYS A 140 12.76 2.48 -7.76
CA LYS A 140 13.53 3.27 -8.72
C LYS A 140 14.96 2.75 -8.89
N GLU A 141 15.62 2.32 -7.82
CA GLU A 141 16.97 1.71 -7.87
C GLU A 141 17.00 0.43 -8.72
N GLU A 142 15.88 -0.33 -8.74
CA GLU A 142 15.71 -1.52 -9.57
C GLU A 142 15.15 -1.21 -10.98
N GLY A 143 15.18 0.06 -11.39
CA GLY A 143 14.81 0.50 -12.74
C GLY A 143 13.31 0.65 -13.00
N LEU A 144 12.46 0.54 -11.97
CA LEU A 144 11.01 0.73 -12.12
C LEU A 144 10.63 2.22 -12.12
N LYS A 145 9.55 2.56 -12.82
CA LYS A 145 8.96 3.92 -12.83
C LYS A 145 7.75 3.96 -11.92
N VAL A 146 7.90 4.54 -10.75
CA VAL A 146 6.77 4.72 -9.83
C VAL A 146 5.85 5.81 -10.37
N ALA A 147 4.63 5.45 -10.75
CA ALA A 147 3.63 6.37 -11.30
C ALA A 147 2.53 6.73 -10.29
N ARG A 148 2.24 5.85 -9.33
CA ARG A 148 1.15 6.03 -8.36
C ARG A 148 1.59 5.56 -6.96
N VAL A 149 1.01 6.21 -5.94
CA VAL A 149 1.16 5.80 -4.53
C VAL A 149 -0.22 5.72 -3.89
N LEU A 150 -0.60 4.53 -3.43
CA LEU A 150 -1.91 4.28 -2.85
C LEU A 150 -1.80 3.70 -1.45
N ALA A 151 -2.75 4.04 -0.57
CA ALA A 151 -2.86 3.44 0.76
C ALA A 151 -4.29 3.03 1.09
N ILE A 152 -4.45 2.09 2.00
CA ILE A 152 -5.77 1.82 2.57
C ILE A 152 -6.15 2.97 3.49
N VAL A 153 -5.26 3.36 4.42
CA VAL A 153 -5.52 4.42 5.39
C VAL A 153 -4.38 5.44 5.42
N ASP A 154 -4.75 6.72 5.29
CA ASP A 154 -3.90 7.85 5.63
C ASP A 154 -4.25 8.34 7.04
N ARG A 155 -3.26 8.36 7.94
CA ARG A 155 -3.47 8.79 9.33
C ARG A 155 -3.45 10.29 9.51
N ASP A 156 -3.23 11.06 8.43
CA ASP A 156 -3.09 12.53 8.47
C ASP A 156 -1.99 13.00 9.47
N GLU A 157 -0.87 12.26 9.52
CA GLU A 157 0.28 12.54 10.39
C GLU A 157 1.49 13.07 9.59
N GLY A 158 1.24 13.80 8.50
CA GLY A 158 2.25 14.43 7.65
C GLY A 158 2.74 13.56 6.49
N GLY A 159 2.26 12.31 6.36
CA GLY A 159 2.70 11.40 5.30
C GLY A 159 2.38 11.90 3.90
N ARG A 160 1.19 12.45 3.71
CA ARG A 160 0.77 13.05 2.44
C ARG A 160 1.67 14.20 2.02
N GLU A 161 2.01 15.08 2.96
CA GLU A 161 2.87 16.23 2.70
C GLU A 161 4.31 15.80 2.41
N ASN A 162 4.84 14.85 3.18
CA ASN A 162 6.17 14.31 2.94
C ASN A 162 6.29 13.62 1.57
N LEU A 163 5.29 12.84 1.16
CA LEU A 163 5.24 12.21 -0.16
C LEU A 163 5.13 13.26 -1.26
N LYS A 164 4.32 14.31 -1.08
CA LYS A 164 4.21 15.41 -2.03
C LYS A 164 5.54 16.16 -2.21
N ASN A 165 6.25 16.44 -1.11
CA ASN A 165 7.58 17.05 -1.15
C ASN A 165 8.61 16.13 -1.84
N PHE A 166 8.39 14.81 -1.80
CA PHE A 166 9.18 13.81 -2.50
C PHE A 166 8.76 13.62 -3.98
N GLY A 167 7.73 14.33 -4.42
CA GLY A 167 7.24 14.36 -5.81
C GLY A 167 6.11 13.38 -6.13
N TYR A 168 5.40 12.86 -5.10
CA TYR A 168 4.31 11.90 -5.29
C TYR A 168 3.05 12.30 -4.55
N GLU A 169 1.90 12.17 -5.23
CA GLU A 169 0.59 12.34 -4.59
C GLU A 169 0.16 11.02 -3.93
N LEU A 170 -0.28 11.11 -2.66
CA LEU A 170 -0.85 9.97 -1.94
C LEU A 170 -2.36 9.88 -2.20
N GLU A 171 -2.80 8.73 -2.66
CA GLU A 171 -4.21 8.37 -2.73
C GLU A 171 -4.56 7.36 -1.64
N SER A 172 -5.52 7.69 -0.78
CA SER A 172 -5.99 6.75 0.25
C SER A 172 -7.44 6.36 0.04
N LEU A 173 -7.80 5.13 0.44
CA LEU A 173 -9.19 4.70 0.47
C LEU A 173 -9.93 5.40 1.61
N PHE A 174 -9.25 5.57 2.74
CA PHE A 174 -9.75 6.21 3.97
C PHE A 174 -8.69 7.11 4.58
N ASN A 175 -9.13 8.03 5.43
CA ASN A 175 -8.28 8.87 6.24
C ASN A 175 -8.72 8.85 7.71
N ARG A 176 -7.93 9.47 8.60
CA ARG A 176 -8.22 9.57 10.03
C ARG A 176 -9.64 10.07 10.32
N HIS A 177 -10.10 11.09 9.58
CA HIS A 177 -11.40 11.71 9.83
C HIS A 177 -12.58 10.78 9.55
N ASP A 178 -12.43 9.82 8.62
CA ASP A 178 -13.47 8.81 8.37
C ASP A 178 -13.76 7.99 9.64
N PHE A 179 -12.73 7.67 10.44
CA PHE A 179 -12.85 6.87 11.67
C PHE A 179 -13.32 7.66 12.89
N LEU A 180 -13.04 8.96 12.95
CA LEU A 180 -13.40 9.80 14.09
C LEU A 180 -14.84 10.31 14.04
N LYS A 181 -15.44 10.42 12.86
CA LYS A 181 -16.81 10.92 12.64
C LYS A 181 -17.89 9.84 12.79
N SER A 182 -17.50 8.61 13.03
CA SER A 182 -18.42 7.45 12.96
C SER A 182 -18.64 6.77 14.34
#